data_86c515f463b96477daa7f3df6de23393
#
_entry.id   86c515f463b96477daa7f3df6de23393
#
_cell.length_a   1.000
_cell.length_b   1.000
_cell.length_c   1.000
_cell.angle_alpha   90.00
_cell.angle_beta   90.00
_cell.angle_gamma   90.00
#
_symmetry.space_group_name_H-M   'P 1'
#
loop_
_entity.id
_entity.type
_entity.pdbx_description
1 polymer ?
#
loop_
_entity_poly.entity_id
_entity_poly.type
_entity_poly.pdbx_seq_one_letter_code
_entity_poly.pdbx_strand_id
1 'polypeptide(L)'
;MKKLLTLALTSLLVLSLLAGCGSNNTAASASASASTGETVTLKVGASITPHAEILAQCKPILAEQGIDLEVVEYTDYVQPNTALEDGSLDANYFQHINYLNWFNSEYGTHLVSAASVHYEPFGIYAGKVASIADLKDGDEVIIPNDGSNETRALLLLQQEGVITLKDGITAASNATVQDIASYSVNITIREMEAAQLTISLPDVALAVINGNYALQGGLNAATDALAIESADGDAAQEYGNILAVKEGHENDSAILALIDVLHSDTIRDFINNTYGGAVVPTF
;
A
#
# COMPACT_ATOMS: atom_id res chain seq x y z
N MET A 1 -18.67 28.50 64.58
CA MET A 1 -17.91 29.38 65.47
C MET A 1 -16.72 29.92 64.62
N LYS A 2 -16.86 31.19 64.17
CA LYS A 2 -15.95 32.30 64.54
C LYS A 2 -14.52 32.05 63.97
N LYS A 3 -13.83 32.88 63.23
CA LYS A 3 -13.87 34.29 62.85
C LYS A 3 -12.82 34.48 61.75
N LEU A 4 -13.00 35.11 60.62
CA LEU A 4 -12.79 36.56 60.34
C LEU A 4 -11.41 37.09 60.75
N LEU A 5 -10.66 37.66 59.83
CA LEU A 5 -10.27 39.07 59.66
C LEU A 5 -9.02 39.16 58.78
N THR A 6 -8.98 39.73 57.62
CA THR A 6 -8.95 41.13 57.16
C THR A 6 -7.55 41.77 57.01
N LEU A 7 -7.32 42.38 55.84
CA LEU A 7 -6.75 43.71 55.48
C LEU A 7 -5.21 43.84 55.56
N ALA A 8 -4.49 44.56 54.73
CA ALA A 8 -4.66 45.65 53.79
C ALA A 8 -3.33 45.86 53.04
N LEU A 9 -3.34 46.20 51.77
CA LEU A 9 -3.12 47.53 51.17
C LEU A 9 -1.79 48.22 51.52
N THR A 10 -0.89 48.43 50.55
CA THR A 10 -0.35 49.75 50.23
C THR A 10 0.49 49.78 48.96
N SER A 11 0.15 50.70 48.12
CA SER A 11 0.77 51.21 46.88
C SER A 11 2.12 51.88 47.16
N LEU A 12 3.07 51.86 46.21
CA LEU A 12 3.85 53.05 45.88
C LEU A 12 4.44 53.02 44.48
N LEU A 13 4.06 53.99 43.71
CA LEU A 13 4.54 54.43 42.42
C LEU A 13 5.89 55.13 42.58
N VAL A 14 6.90 54.82 41.75
CA VAL A 14 7.96 55.77 41.44
C VAL A 14 8.32 55.73 39.98
N LEU A 15 8.04 56.80 39.31
CA LEU A 15 8.42 57.19 37.96
C LEU A 15 9.86 57.72 37.99
N SER A 16 10.72 57.28 37.05
CA SER A 16 11.89 58.13 36.67
C SER A 16 12.26 57.83 35.21
N LEU A 17 11.99 58.86 34.41
CA LEU A 17 12.53 59.05 33.07
C LEU A 17 13.99 59.51 33.17
N LEU A 18 14.87 58.92 32.30
CA LEU A 18 16.02 59.66 31.79
C LEU A 18 16.41 59.09 30.41
N ALA A 19 16.43 60.02 29.47
CA ALA A 19 16.83 59.83 28.09
C ALA A 19 18.36 59.70 27.95
N GLY A 20 18.80 58.86 26.99
CA GLY A 20 20.18 58.77 26.56
C GLY A 20 20.26 58.22 25.13
N CYS A 21 20.50 59.09 24.15
CA CYS A 21 20.82 58.79 22.77
C CYS A 21 22.20 58.14 22.63
N GLY A 22 22.36 57.17 21.73
CA GLY A 22 23.67 56.66 21.27
C GLY A 22 23.59 55.52 20.29
N SER A 23 23.56 55.84 18.98
CA SER A 23 24.09 55.19 17.76
C SER A 23 24.18 53.67 17.63
N ASN A 24 23.48 53.17 16.59
CA ASN A 24 23.82 52.16 15.60
C ASN A 24 24.67 50.94 15.98
N ASN A 25 24.05 49.78 15.98
CA ASN A 25 24.49 48.68 15.13
C ASN A 25 23.33 47.71 14.89
N THR A 26 22.86 47.67 13.65
CA THR A 26 21.82 46.76 13.16
C THR A 26 22.43 45.36 12.99
N ALA A 27 22.30 44.52 13.97
CA ALA A 27 22.37 43.08 13.78
C ALA A 27 20.94 42.58 13.75
N ALA A 28 20.43 42.34 12.56
CA ALA A 28 19.16 41.64 12.38
C ALA A 28 19.37 40.20 12.85
N SER A 29 18.99 39.94 14.10
CA SER A 29 18.76 38.57 14.56
C SER A 29 17.48 38.10 13.89
N ALA A 30 17.63 37.33 12.81
CA ALA A 30 16.53 36.55 12.28
C ALA A 30 16.17 35.50 13.35
N SER A 31 15.23 35.83 14.21
CA SER A 31 14.50 34.82 14.98
C SER A 31 13.76 33.96 13.95
N ALA A 32 14.30 32.80 13.66
CA ALA A 32 13.51 31.74 13.08
C ALA A 32 12.38 31.45 14.09
N SER A 33 11.18 31.95 13.79
CA SER A 33 9.96 31.47 14.43
C SER A 33 9.88 30.01 14.10
N ALA A 34 10.29 29.13 15.01
CA ALA A 34 9.86 27.76 15.01
C ALA A 34 8.33 27.81 15.15
N SER A 35 7.64 27.51 14.08
CA SER A 35 6.21 27.24 14.11
C SER A 35 6.04 26.06 15.06
N THR A 36 5.53 26.28 16.25
CA THR A 36 5.00 25.23 17.12
C THR A 36 3.62 24.83 16.57
N GLY A 37 3.59 24.39 15.33
CA GLY A 37 2.41 23.73 14.77
C GLY A 37 2.22 22.40 15.50
N GLU A 38 1.01 22.12 15.88
CA GLU A 38 0.60 20.82 16.42
C GLU A 38 0.98 19.75 15.39
N THR A 39 1.71 18.72 15.80
CA THR A 39 2.07 17.60 14.93
C THR A 39 0.80 16.81 14.59
N VAL A 40 0.54 16.60 13.32
CA VAL A 40 -0.59 15.80 12.84
C VAL A 40 -0.15 14.36 12.73
N THR A 41 -0.82 13.42 13.41
CA THR A 41 -0.60 12.00 13.22
C THR A 41 -1.37 11.53 12.00
N LEU A 42 -0.71 10.80 11.09
CA LEU A 42 -1.29 10.14 9.93
C LEU A 42 -1.06 8.64 10.05
N LYS A 43 -2.14 7.88 10.26
CA LYS A 43 -2.06 6.43 10.45
C LYS A 43 -2.39 5.68 9.18
N VAL A 44 -1.42 4.93 8.63
CA VAL A 44 -1.52 4.23 7.35
C VAL A 44 -1.32 2.73 7.54
N GLY A 45 -2.31 1.93 7.12
CA GLY A 45 -2.21 0.47 7.07
C GLY A 45 -1.45 0.02 5.82
N ALA A 46 -0.55 -0.96 5.96
CA ALA A 46 0.27 -1.43 4.85
C ALA A 46 0.60 -2.92 4.96
N SER A 47 0.84 -3.58 3.81
CA SER A 47 1.54 -4.86 3.80
C SER A 47 3.02 -4.63 4.15
N ILE A 48 3.65 -5.64 4.77
CA ILE A 48 5.03 -5.53 5.29
C ILE A 48 6.01 -5.11 4.19
N THR A 49 6.01 -5.82 3.06
CA THR A 49 6.86 -5.59 1.89
C THR A 49 6.00 -5.57 0.63
N PRO A 50 6.20 -4.64 -0.31
CA PRO A 50 7.12 -3.50 -0.30
C PRO A 50 6.54 -2.25 0.40
N HIS A 51 5.25 -2.26 0.75
CA HIS A 51 4.46 -1.09 1.07
C HIS A 51 4.92 -0.37 2.35
N ALA A 52 5.07 -1.09 3.48
CA ALA A 52 5.57 -0.51 4.72
C ALA A 52 7.02 -0.03 4.60
N GLU A 53 7.85 -0.73 3.81
CA GLU A 53 9.22 -0.33 3.53
C GLU A 53 9.30 0.99 2.76
N ILE A 54 8.41 1.19 1.77
CA ILE A 54 8.28 2.44 1.02
C ILE A 54 7.80 3.57 1.94
N LEU A 55 6.76 3.32 2.76
CA LEU A 55 6.26 4.29 3.74
C LEU A 55 7.33 4.67 4.77
N ALA A 56 8.20 3.75 5.15
CA ALA A 56 9.31 4.04 6.06
C ALA A 56 10.26 5.11 5.50
N GLN A 57 10.44 5.18 4.16
CA GLN A 57 11.23 6.23 3.52
C GLN A 57 10.50 7.59 3.53
N CYS A 58 9.17 7.58 3.58
CA CYS A 58 8.37 8.81 3.65
C CYS A 58 8.40 9.46 5.05
N LYS A 59 8.58 8.67 6.12
CA LYS A 59 8.52 9.16 7.52
C LYS A 59 9.40 10.39 7.78
N PRO A 60 10.72 10.38 7.50
CA PRO A 60 11.57 11.53 7.81
C PRO A 60 11.17 12.77 7.02
N ILE A 61 10.69 12.62 5.78
CA ILE A 61 10.30 13.74 4.92
C ILE A 61 9.00 14.38 5.43
N LEU A 62 8.03 13.56 5.84
CA LEU A 62 6.77 14.03 6.42
C LEU A 62 6.97 14.66 7.81
N ALA A 63 7.91 14.15 8.61
CA ALA A 63 8.23 14.71 9.91
C ALA A 63 8.74 16.17 9.80
N GLU A 64 9.50 16.51 8.75
CA GLU A 64 9.92 17.89 8.47
C GLU A 64 8.74 18.81 8.13
N GLN A 65 7.61 18.25 7.71
CA GLN A 65 6.36 18.94 7.41
C GLN A 65 5.39 18.97 8.61
N GLY A 66 5.80 18.45 9.78
CA GLY A 66 4.96 18.36 10.97
C GLY A 66 3.93 17.22 10.94
N ILE A 67 4.15 16.20 10.12
CA ILE A 67 3.30 15.02 10.04
C ILE A 67 4.05 13.82 10.63
N ASP A 68 3.47 13.19 11.66
CA ASP A 68 3.96 11.93 12.22
C ASP A 68 3.25 10.77 11.54
N LEU A 69 3.95 10.09 10.62
CA LEU A 69 3.43 8.93 9.91
C LEU A 69 3.53 7.68 10.79
N GLU A 70 2.40 7.15 11.22
CA GLU A 70 2.29 5.85 11.88
C GLU A 70 1.94 4.77 10.84
N VAL A 71 2.82 3.79 10.66
CA VAL A 71 2.58 2.65 9.77
C VAL A 71 2.12 1.45 10.59
N VAL A 72 0.93 0.92 10.24
CA VAL A 72 0.36 -0.29 10.84
C VAL A 72 0.48 -1.43 9.84
N GLU A 73 1.30 -2.44 10.16
CA GLU A 73 1.54 -3.56 9.27
C GLU A 73 0.45 -4.63 9.38
N TYR A 74 0.04 -5.15 8.23
CA TYR A 74 -0.95 -6.22 8.09
C TYR A 74 -0.38 -7.38 7.27
N THR A 75 -0.84 -8.59 7.57
CA THR A 75 -0.42 -9.83 6.92
C THR A 75 -1.49 -10.44 6.01
N ASP A 76 -2.65 -9.80 5.91
CA ASP A 76 -3.77 -10.19 5.05
C ASP A 76 -4.35 -8.97 4.31
N TYR A 77 -5.29 -9.22 3.40
CA TYR A 77 -5.87 -8.15 2.57
C TYR A 77 -7.24 -7.63 3.07
N VAL A 78 -7.85 -8.30 4.08
CA VAL A 78 -9.19 -7.93 4.57
C VAL A 78 -9.11 -6.85 5.65
N GLN A 79 -8.21 -7.06 6.62
CA GLN A 79 -8.11 -6.19 7.79
C GLN A 79 -7.77 -4.73 7.46
N PRO A 80 -6.83 -4.40 6.53
CA PRO A 80 -6.51 -3.00 6.24
C PRO A 80 -7.72 -2.19 5.72
N ASN A 81 -8.58 -2.80 4.89
CA ASN A 81 -9.78 -2.14 4.38
C ASN A 81 -10.86 -2.02 5.48
N THR A 82 -11.01 -3.04 6.30
CA THR A 82 -11.95 -3.00 7.44
C THR A 82 -11.56 -1.89 8.42
N ALA A 83 -10.27 -1.79 8.76
CA ALA A 83 -9.74 -0.76 9.66
C ALA A 83 -9.82 0.66 9.07
N LEU A 84 -9.71 0.79 7.75
CA LEU A 84 -9.91 2.07 7.07
C LEU A 84 -11.39 2.48 7.07
N GLU A 85 -12.29 1.54 6.77
CA GLU A 85 -13.73 1.83 6.76
C GLU A 85 -14.26 2.19 8.14
N ASP A 86 -13.78 1.57 9.22
CA ASP A 86 -14.21 1.88 10.59
C ASP A 86 -13.54 3.13 11.20
N GLY A 87 -12.56 3.73 10.48
CA GLY A 87 -11.86 4.94 10.90
C GLY A 87 -10.69 4.69 11.87
N SER A 88 -10.24 3.45 12.03
CA SER A 88 -9.03 3.12 12.80
C SER A 88 -7.74 3.48 12.06
N LEU A 89 -7.82 3.68 10.75
CA LEU A 89 -6.77 4.17 9.86
C LEU A 89 -7.26 5.41 9.11
N ASP A 90 -6.35 6.28 8.72
CA ASP A 90 -6.60 7.44 7.86
C ASP A 90 -6.45 7.07 6.37
N ALA A 91 -5.58 6.10 6.07
CA ALA A 91 -5.34 5.55 4.74
C ALA A 91 -4.86 4.11 4.82
N ASN A 92 -4.88 3.40 3.68
CA ASN A 92 -4.09 2.18 3.52
C ASN A 92 -3.36 2.15 2.18
N TYR A 93 -2.26 1.39 2.16
CA TYR A 93 -1.41 1.20 1.01
C TYR A 93 -0.95 -0.26 0.98
N PHE A 94 -1.66 -1.11 0.21
CA PHE A 94 -1.40 -2.55 0.13
C PHE A 94 -2.05 -3.22 -1.08
N GLN A 95 -2.96 -2.53 -1.78
CA GLN A 95 -3.91 -3.11 -2.74
C GLN A 95 -3.88 -2.39 -4.08
N HIS A 96 -4.26 -3.09 -5.14
CA HIS A 96 -4.55 -2.49 -6.44
C HIS A 96 -6.02 -2.09 -6.58
N ILE A 97 -6.31 -1.24 -7.56
CA ILE A 97 -7.64 -0.65 -7.74
C ILE A 97 -8.75 -1.71 -7.97
N ASN A 98 -8.46 -2.81 -8.69
CA ASN A 98 -9.45 -3.86 -8.92
C ASN A 98 -9.82 -4.60 -7.63
N TYR A 99 -8.85 -4.83 -6.71
CA TYR A 99 -9.15 -5.38 -5.40
C TYR A 99 -10.01 -4.44 -4.56
N LEU A 100 -9.71 -3.14 -4.54
CA LEU A 100 -10.53 -2.15 -3.85
C LEU A 100 -11.97 -2.15 -4.36
N ASN A 101 -12.17 -2.16 -5.68
CA ASN A 101 -13.50 -2.18 -6.29
C ASN A 101 -14.28 -3.45 -5.93
N TRP A 102 -13.61 -4.61 -6.00
CA TRP A 102 -14.18 -5.88 -5.58
C TRP A 102 -14.53 -5.86 -4.08
N PHE A 103 -13.61 -5.40 -3.23
CA PHE A 103 -13.83 -5.34 -1.78
C PHE A 103 -15.01 -4.45 -1.41
N ASN A 104 -15.12 -3.26 -2.00
CA ASN A 104 -16.25 -2.36 -1.80
C ASN A 104 -17.59 -3.04 -2.17
N SER A 105 -17.61 -3.75 -3.30
CA SER A 105 -18.82 -4.46 -3.76
C SER A 105 -19.20 -5.63 -2.84
N GLU A 106 -18.21 -6.39 -2.38
CA GLU A 106 -18.41 -7.60 -1.56
C GLU A 106 -18.81 -7.26 -0.13
N TYR A 107 -18.15 -6.26 0.47
CA TYR A 107 -18.30 -5.90 1.88
C TYR A 107 -19.14 -4.64 2.13
N GLY A 108 -19.57 -3.94 1.07
CA GLY A 108 -20.38 -2.72 1.17
C GLY A 108 -19.63 -1.54 1.79
N THR A 109 -18.31 -1.45 1.54
CA THR A 109 -17.45 -0.36 2.02
C THR A 109 -17.43 0.82 1.05
N HIS A 110 -16.92 1.99 1.52
CA HIS A 110 -16.93 3.27 0.77
C HIS A 110 -15.52 3.83 0.68
N LEU A 111 -14.59 2.98 0.26
CA LEU A 111 -13.19 3.33 0.11
C LEU A 111 -12.90 3.78 -1.31
N VAL A 112 -12.01 4.75 -1.46
CA VAL A 112 -11.64 5.32 -2.76
C VAL A 112 -10.13 5.41 -2.91
N SER A 113 -9.65 5.38 -4.15
CA SER A 113 -8.25 5.61 -4.47
C SER A 113 -7.93 7.10 -4.44
N ALA A 114 -6.93 7.49 -3.63
CA ALA A 114 -6.41 8.85 -3.61
C ALA A 114 -5.25 9.03 -4.61
N ALA A 115 -4.43 8.00 -4.83
CA ALA A 115 -3.32 8.02 -5.80
C ALA A 115 -2.89 6.61 -6.20
N SER A 116 -2.36 6.45 -7.43
CA SER A 116 -1.61 5.26 -7.84
C SER A 116 -0.13 5.47 -7.48
N VAL A 117 0.55 4.42 -7.02
CA VAL A 117 1.94 4.52 -6.55
C VAL A 117 2.88 3.61 -7.32
N HIS A 118 2.58 2.32 -7.40
CA HIS A 118 3.44 1.36 -8.08
C HIS A 118 2.63 0.17 -8.61
N TYR A 119 3.29 -0.62 -9.43
CA TYR A 119 2.78 -1.88 -9.96
C TYR A 119 3.68 -3.03 -9.51
N GLU A 120 3.09 -4.16 -9.18
CA GLU A 120 3.78 -5.41 -8.85
C GLU A 120 3.39 -6.48 -9.88
N PRO A 121 4.34 -6.98 -10.70
CA PRO A 121 4.06 -8.08 -11.61
C PRO A 121 3.54 -9.31 -10.88
N PHE A 122 2.44 -9.86 -11.36
CA PHE A 122 1.88 -11.11 -10.87
C PHE A 122 2.58 -12.29 -11.56
N GLY A 123 2.98 -13.31 -10.81
CA GLY A 123 3.85 -14.35 -11.34
C GLY A 123 3.37 -15.78 -11.06
N ILE A 124 3.76 -16.70 -11.96
CA ILE A 124 3.68 -18.15 -11.77
C ILE A 124 5.02 -18.63 -11.27
N TYR A 125 5.03 -19.35 -10.16
CA TYR A 125 6.25 -19.83 -9.50
C TYR A 125 6.32 -21.35 -9.47
N ALA A 126 7.57 -21.85 -9.60
CA ALA A 126 7.89 -23.27 -9.55
C ALA A 126 7.75 -23.84 -8.14
N GLY A 127 6.94 -24.88 -7.99
CA GLY A 127 6.89 -25.72 -6.80
C GLY A 127 7.61 -27.05 -7.04
N LYS A 128 6.85 -28.13 -7.27
CA LYS A 128 7.41 -29.47 -7.56
C LYS A 128 7.84 -29.66 -9.01
N VAL A 129 7.36 -28.82 -9.95
CA VAL A 129 7.78 -28.86 -11.35
C VAL A 129 8.67 -27.66 -11.67
N ALA A 130 9.63 -27.84 -12.55
CA ALA A 130 10.62 -26.81 -12.87
C ALA A 130 10.16 -25.83 -13.97
N SER A 131 9.13 -26.20 -14.73
CA SER A 131 8.57 -25.34 -15.78
C SER A 131 7.07 -25.60 -15.95
N ILE A 132 6.37 -24.65 -16.59
CA ILE A 132 4.94 -24.78 -16.93
C ILE A 132 4.73 -25.98 -17.88
N ALA A 133 5.69 -26.25 -18.77
CA ALA A 133 5.63 -27.35 -19.72
C ALA A 133 5.77 -28.75 -19.05
N ASP A 134 6.24 -28.84 -17.81
CA ASP A 134 6.36 -30.09 -17.05
C ASP A 134 5.06 -30.48 -16.34
N LEU A 135 4.00 -29.66 -16.42
CA LEU A 135 2.68 -29.99 -15.88
C LEU A 135 2.14 -31.26 -16.52
N LYS A 136 1.55 -32.12 -15.71
CA LYS A 136 0.96 -33.42 -16.12
C LYS A 136 -0.35 -33.66 -15.39
N ASP A 137 -1.08 -34.68 -15.86
CA ASP A 137 -2.34 -35.09 -15.25
C ASP A 137 -2.17 -35.40 -13.76
N GLY A 138 -3.05 -34.83 -12.95
CA GLY A 138 -3.07 -34.96 -11.50
C GLY A 138 -2.25 -33.95 -10.73
N ASP A 139 -1.51 -33.06 -11.41
CA ASP A 139 -0.80 -31.99 -10.76
C ASP A 139 -1.76 -30.94 -10.18
N GLU A 140 -1.34 -30.29 -9.09
CA GLU A 140 -2.09 -29.23 -8.43
C GLU A 140 -1.42 -27.88 -8.67
N VAL A 141 -2.24 -26.87 -9.06
CA VAL A 141 -1.86 -25.46 -9.18
C VAL A 141 -2.69 -24.67 -8.18
N ILE A 142 -2.06 -23.83 -7.37
CA ILE A 142 -2.76 -22.99 -6.39
C ILE A 142 -2.79 -21.54 -6.83
N ILE A 143 -3.92 -20.85 -6.54
CA ILE A 143 -4.18 -19.46 -6.91
C ILE A 143 -4.87 -18.72 -5.75
N PRO A 144 -4.89 -17.37 -5.73
CA PRO A 144 -5.67 -16.60 -4.75
C PRO A 144 -7.16 -16.90 -4.85
N ASN A 145 -7.90 -16.73 -3.74
CA ASN A 145 -9.33 -17.01 -3.64
C ASN A 145 -10.22 -15.76 -3.59
N ASP A 146 -9.67 -14.55 -3.67
CA ASP A 146 -10.48 -13.34 -3.79
C ASP A 146 -10.83 -13.07 -5.25
N GLY A 147 -12.05 -12.57 -5.50
CA GLY A 147 -12.59 -12.49 -6.86
C GLY A 147 -11.74 -11.70 -7.85
N SER A 148 -10.97 -10.71 -7.40
CA SER A 148 -10.12 -9.92 -8.29
C SER A 148 -8.80 -10.61 -8.60
N ASN A 149 -8.09 -11.17 -7.59
CA ASN A 149 -6.82 -11.87 -7.80
C ASN A 149 -7.03 -13.28 -8.38
N GLU A 150 -8.14 -13.96 -8.09
CA GLU A 150 -8.52 -15.22 -8.77
C GLU A 150 -8.67 -14.99 -10.28
N THR A 151 -9.45 -13.96 -10.69
CA THR A 151 -9.58 -13.57 -12.09
C THR A 151 -8.23 -13.29 -12.74
N ARG A 152 -7.37 -12.50 -12.05
CA ARG A 152 -6.02 -12.16 -12.52
C ARG A 152 -5.15 -13.42 -12.72
N ALA A 153 -5.20 -14.35 -11.76
CA ALA A 153 -4.48 -15.63 -11.85
C ALA A 153 -4.97 -16.50 -13.02
N LEU A 154 -6.28 -16.59 -13.22
CA LEU A 154 -6.87 -17.34 -14.33
C LEU A 154 -6.48 -16.74 -15.68
N LEU A 155 -6.46 -15.41 -15.81
CA LEU A 155 -6.00 -14.73 -17.03
C LEU A 155 -4.51 -15.01 -17.30
N LEU A 156 -3.66 -15.03 -16.28
CA LEU A 156 -2.24 -15.38 -16.43
C LEU A 156 -2.06 -16.85 -16.82
N LEU A 157 -2.81 -17.78 -16.23
CA LEU A 157 -2.78 -19.18 -16.61
C LEU A 157 -3.28 -19.40 -18.07
N GLN A 158 -4.25 -18.60 -18.52
CA GLN A 158 -4.70 -18.60 -19.91
C GLN A 158 -3.63 -18.03 -20.86
N GLN A 159 -2.95 -16.93 -20.47
CA GLN A 159 -1.84 -16.37 -21.24
C GLN A 159 -0.77 -17.42 -21.52
N GLU A 160 -0.46 -18.25 -20.53
CA GLU A 160 0.53 -19.32 -20.61
C GLU A 160 -0.01 -20.63 -21.24
N GLY A 161 -1.27 -20.63 -21.71
CA GLY A 161 -1.88 -21.79 -22.38
C GLY A 161 -2.17 -22.98 -21.45
N VAL A 162 -2.15 -22.78 -20.14
CA VAL A 162 -2.48 -23.83 -19.15
C VAL A 162 -3.97 -24.13 -19.16
N ILE A 163 -4.79 -23.10 -19.30
CA ILE A 163 -6.26 -23.18 -19.38
C ILE A 163 -6.79 -22.34 -20.53
N THR A 164 -8.06 -22.51 -20.85
CA THR A 164 -8.85 -21.60 -21.69
C THR A 164 -10.07 -21.19 -20.89
N LEU A 165 -10.32 -19.88 -20.78
CA LEU A 165 -11.49 -19.32 -20.11
C LEU A 165 -12.68 -19.25 -21.09
N LYS A 166 -13.89 -19.14 -20.55
CA LYS A 166 -15.08 -18.78 -21.34
C LYS A 166 -14.92 -17.42 -21.98
N ASP A 167 -15.67 -17.19 -23.07
CA ASP A 167 -15.63 -15.91 -23.79
C ASP A 167 -16.06 -14.74 -22.91
N GLY A 168 -15.41 -13.60 -23.09
CA GLY A 168 -15.79 -12.33 -22.45
C GLY A 168 -15.23 -12.11 -21.04
N ILE A 169 -14.36 -12.99 -20.55
CA ILE A 169 -13.65 -12.80 -19.26
C ILE A 169 -12.59 -11.70 -19.45
N THR A 170 -12.62 -10.70 -18.56
CA THR A 170 -11.69 -9.58 -18.48
C THR A 170 -11.22 -9.40 -17.05
N ALA A 171 -10.27 -8.50 -16.78
CA ALA A 171 -9.77 -8.18 -15.45
C ALA A 171 -10.85 -7.73 -14.45
N ALA A 172 -11.98 -7.23 -14.94
CA ALA A 172 -13.12 -6.77 -14.11
C ALA A 172 -14.21 -7.84 -13.91
N SER A 173 -13.98 -9.10 -14.32
CA SER A 173 -15.07 -10.09 -14.43
C SER A 173 -15.41 -10.83 -13.13
N ASN A 174 -14.57 -10.78 -12.08
CA ASN A 174 -14.67 -11.64 -10.89
C ASN A 174 -14.85 -13.13 -11.27
N ALA A 175 -14.08 -13.59 -12.27
CA ALA A 175 -14.12 -14.96 -12.76
C ALA A 175 -13.58 -15.94 -11.73
N THR A 176 -14.13 -17.15 -11.73
CA THR A 176 -13.72 -18.25 -10.84
C THR A 176 -13.28 -19.46 -11.66
N VAL A 177 -12.76 -20.49 -11.01
CA VAL A 177 -12.43 -21.79 -11.65
C VAL A 177 -13.60 -22.38 -12.43
N GLN A 178 -14.85 -21.99 -12.14
CA GLN A 178 -16.05 -22.42 -12.89
C GLN A 178 -16.13 -21.79 -14.28
N ASP A 179 -15.35 -20.75 -14.54
CA ASP A 179 -15.28 -20.06 -15.85
C ASP A 179 -14.20 -20.62 -16.76
N ILE A 180 -13.52 -21.68 -16.33
CA ILE A 180 -12.60 -22.45 -17.16
C ILE A 180 -13.40 -23.29 -18.16
N ALA A 181 -13.16 -23.07 -19.44
CA ALA A 181 -13.77 -23.84 -20.54
C ALA A 181 -13.00 -25.13 -20.84
N SER A 182 -11.66 -25.11 -20.73
CA SER A 182 -10.82 -26.28 -20.94
C SER A 182 -9.45 -26.14 -20.28
N TYR A 183 -8.78 -27.29 -20.11
CA TYR A 183 -7.44 -27.43 -19.57
C TYR A 183 -6.51 -28.00 -20.63
N SER A 184 -5.25 -27.61 -20.68
CA SER A 184 -4.24 -28.19 -21.57
C SER A 184 -3.82 -29.60 -21.10
N VAL A 185 -3.77 -29.79 -19.78
CA VAL A 185 -3.58 -31.10 -19.10
C VAL A 185 -4.57 -31.16 -17.93
N ASN A 186 -4.91 -32.36 -17.47
CA ASN A 186 -5.92 -32.58 -16.43
C ASN A 186 -5.36 -32.26 -15.03
N ILE A 187 -5.17 -30.96 -14.73
CA ILE A 187 -4.71 -30.46 -13.43
C ILE A 187 -5.89 -30.14 -12.51
N THR A 188 -5.60 -30.01 -11.22
CA THR A 188 -6.51 -29.40 -10.24
C THR A 188 -6.07 -27.99 -9.94
N ILE A 189 -6.98 -27.01 -10.04
CA ILE A 189 -6.73 -25.66 -9.54
C ILE A 189 -7.42 -25.54 -8.19
N ARG A 190 -6.64 -25.13 -7.16
CA ARG A 190 -7.16 -24.92 -5.80
C ARG A 190 -6.94 -23.47 -5.40
N GLU A 191 -8.06 -22.84 -5.03
CA GLU A 191 -8.09 -21.48 -4.51
C GLU A 191 -7.71 -21.49 -3.02
N MET A 192 -6.94 -20.49 -2.57
CA MET A 192 -6.60 -20.29 -1.17
C MET A 192 -6.27 -18.83 -0.87
N GLU A 193 -6.27 -18.50 0.40
CA GLU A 193 -5.82 -17.17 0.87
C GLU A 193 -4.46 -16.80 0.27
N ALA A 194 -4.35 -15.60 -0.33
CA ALA A 194 -3.15 -15.14 -1.00
C ALA A 194 -1.90 -15.22 -0.09
N ALA A 195 -2.06 -14.92 1.21
CA ALA A 195 -1.00 -15.01 2.21
C ALA A 195 -0.44 -16.44 2.42
N GLN A 196 -1.17 -17.49 2.00
CA GLN A 196 -0.78 -18.88 2.18
C GLN A 196 -0.07 -19.48 0.96
N LEU A 197 -0.13 -18.82 -0.20
CA LEU A 197 0.35 -19.36 -1.47
C LEU A 197 1.85 -19.64 -1.44
N THR A 198 2.67 -18.68 -0.98
CA THR A 198 4.13 -18.85 -0.92
C THR A 198 4.55 -19.96 0.04
N ILE A 199 3.83 -20.09 1.17
CA ILE A 199 4.08 -21.15 2.17
C ILE A 199 3.74 -22.52 1.60
N SER A 200 2.67 -22.61 0.81
CA SER A 200 2.19 -23.87 0.20
C SER A 200 2.92 -24.24 -1.09
N LEU A 201 3.72 -23.34 -1.67
CA LEU A 201 4.42 -23.56 -2.96
C LEU A 201 5.23 -24.86 -3.02
N PRO A 202 6.00 -25.28 -1.98
CA PRO A 202 6.78 -26.53 -2.04
C PRO A 202 5.92 -27.81 -2.14
N ASP A 203 4.62 -27.72 -1.81
CA ASP A 203 3.72 -28.88 -1.73
C ASP A 203 2.88 -29.07 -2.99
N VAL A 204 2.95 -28.17 -3.98
CA VAL A 204 2.16 -28.17 -5.20
C VAL A 204 3.04 -28.14 -6.45
N ALA A 205 2.48 -28.33 -7.62
CA ALA A 205 3.23 -28.24 -8.87
C ALA A 205 3.65 -26.78 -9.14
N LEU A 206 2.71 -25.86 -9.14
CA LEU A 206 2.90 -24.44 -9.38
C LEU A 206 1.99 -23.61 -8.45
N ALA A 207 2.38 -22.34 -8.22
CA ALA A 207 1.52 -21.35 -7.59
C ALA A 207 1.52 -20.04 -8.38
N VAL A 208 0.37 -19.37 -8.44
CA VAL A 208 0.26 -17.99 -8.94
C VAL A 208 0.21 -17.08 -7.74
N ILE A 209 1.22 -16.21 -7.55
CA ILE A 209 1.46 -15.49 -6.30
C ILE A 209 1.55 -13.99 -6.54
N ASN A 210 0.86 -13.20 -5.69
CA ASN A 210 0.94 -11.73 -5.66
C ASN A 210 2.37 -11.26 -5.35
N GLY A 211 2.79 -10.13 -5.96
CA GLY A 211 4.14 -9.62 -5.86
C GLY A 211 4.63 -9.40 -4.43
N ASN A 212 3.81 -8.79 -3.57
CA ASN A 212 4.16 -8.56 -2.16
C ASN A 212 4.37 -9.87 -1.37
N TYR A 213 3.54 -10.90 -1.58
CA TYR A 213 3.71 -12.20 -0.92
C TYR A 213 4.87 -12.99 -1.49
N ALA A 214 5.16 -12.86 -2.78
CA ALA A 214 6.36 -13.40 -3.38
C ALA A 214 7.61 -12.79 -2.73
N LEU A 215 7.69 -11.46 -2.64
CA LEU A 215 8.79 -10.74 -1.98
C LEU A 215 8.94 -11.15 -0.51
N GLN A 216 7.85 -11.23 0.26
CA GLN A 216 7.87 -11.70 1.65
C GLN A 216 8.42 -13.13 1.78
N GLY A 217 8.15 -13.98 0.79
CA GLY A 217 8.68 -15.34 0.71
C GLY A 217 10.10 -15.44 0.15
N GLY A 218 10.74 -14.31 -0.16
CA GLY A 218 12.10 -14.27 -0.72
C GLY A 218 12.15 -14.55 -2.23
N LEU A 219 11.02 -14.45 -2.93
CA LEU A 219 10.91 -14.60 -4.38
C LEU A 219 10.81 -13.21 -5.05
N ASN A 220 11.40 -13.08 -6.23
CA ASN A 220 11.33 -11.86 -7.04
C ASN A 220 10.69 -12.21 -8.39
N ALA A 221 9.59 -11.52 -8.74
CA ALA A 221 8.86 -11.79 -9.98
C ALA A 221 9.73 -11.64 -11.24
N ALA A 222 10.67 -10.72 -11.24
CA ALA A 222 11.54 -10.47 -12.40
C ALA A 222 12.60 -11.56 -12.63
N THR A 223 12.96 -12.36 -11.59
CA THR A 223 14.07 -13.34 -11.67
C THR A 223 13.63 -14.77 -11.37
N ASP A 224 12.61 -14.97 -10.55
CA ASP A 224 12.25 -16.30 -10.02
C ASP A 224 10.91 -16.83 -10.57
N ALA A 225 10.08 -15.96 -11.16
CA ALA A 225 8.84 -16.41 -11.78
C ALA A 225 9.12 -17.15 -13.09
N LEU A 226 8.38 -18.24 -13.33
CA LEU A 226 8.38 -18.98 -14.61
C LEU A 226 7.71 -18.17 -15.72
N ALA A 227 6.71 -17.38 -15.35
CA ALA A 227 6.01 -16.42 -16.20
C ALA A 227 5.44 -15.30 -15.35
N ILE A 228 5.33 -14.13 -15.92
CA ILE A 228 4.65 -12.96 -15.34
C ILE A 228 3.54 -12.49 -16.29
N GLU A 229 2.54 -11.84 -15.76
CA GLU A 229 1.53 -11.20 -16.61
C GLU A 229 2.18 -10.18 -17.56
N SER A 230 1.59 -10.05 -18.75
CA SER A 230 2.10 -9.12 -19.75
C SER A 230 2.03 -7.69 -19.23
N ALA A 231 3.19 -7.01 -19.25
CA ALA A 231 3.29 -5.60 -18.90
C ALA A 231 2.78 -4.66 -20.02
N ASP A 232 2.21 -5.21 -21.11
CA ASP A 232 1.73 -4.44 -22.26
C ASP A 232 0.54 -3.56 -21.89
N GLY A 233 0.84 -2.35 -21.48
CA GLY A 233 -0.04 -1.17 -21.47
C GLY A 233 -1.13 -1.13 -20.39
N ASP A 234 -1.95 -2.14 -20.26
CA ASP A 234 -3.17 -2.07 -19.44
C ASP A 234 -2.99 -2.67 -18.03
N ALA A 235 -2.15 -3.70 -17.86
CA ALA A 235 -1.98 -4.37 -16.56
C ALA A 235 -1.44 -3.43 -15.45
N ALA A 236 -0.48 -2.55 -15.77
CA ALA A 236 0.03 -1.58 -14.81
C ALA A 236 -1.03 -0.53 -14.40
N GLN A 237 -1.98 -0.22 -15.29
CA GLN A 237 -3.10 0.69 -14.98
C GLN A 237 -4.20 -0.03 -14.19
N GLU A 238 -4.53 -1.26 -14.57
CA GLU A 238 -5.58 -2.06 -13.95
C GLU A 238 -5.17 -2.64 -12.58
N TYR A 239 -3.89 -2.94 -12.39
CA TYR A 239 -3.35 -3.53 -11.17
C TYR A 239 -2.33 -2.64 -10.44
N GLY A 240 -2.35 -1.33 -10.74
CA GLY A 240 -1.57 -0.35 -9.99
C GLY A 240 -1.96 -0.35 -8.50
N ASN A 241 -0.97 -0.45 -7.63
CA ASN A 241 -1.13 -0.33 -6.19
C ASN A 241 -1.39 1.12 -5.81
N ILE A 242 -2.38 1.33 -4.96
CA ILE A 242 -2.94 2.63 -4.64
C ILE A 242 -2.81 2.98 -3.16
N LEU A 243 -2.73 4.27 -2.88
CA LEU A 243 -3.10 4.81 -1.58
C LEU A 243 -4.62 4.96 -1.56
N ALA A 244 -5.29 4.21 -0.68
CA ALA A 244 -6.73 4.29 -0.50
C ALA A 244 -7.09 5.04 0.78
N VAL A 245 -8.20 5.77 0.72
CA VAL A 245 -8.79 6.52 1.82
C VAL A 245 -10.31 6.27 1.88
N LYS A 246 -10.96 6.68 2.95
CA LYS A 246 -12.40 6.72 2.99
C LYS A 246 -12.93 7.85 2.09
N GLU A 247 -14.06 7.65 1.42
CA GLU A 247 -14.68 8.65 0.55
C GLU A 247 -14.85 10.01 1.25
N GLY A 248 -14.39 11.07 0.58
CA GLY A 248 -14.40 12.44 1.10
C GLY A 248 -13.11 12.89 1.79
N HIS A 249 -12.14 11.98 1.99
CA HIS A 249 -10.84 12.26 2.62
C HIS A 249 -9.67 12.38 1.62
N GLU A 250 -9.92 12.29 0.31
CA GLU A 250 -8.91 12.30 -0.75
C GLU A 250 -8.09 13.59 -0.81
N ASN A 251 -8.68 14.68 -0.30
CA ASN A 251 -8.07 16.01 -0.32
C ASN A 251 -7.63 16.50 1.06
N ASP A 252 -7.59 15.65 2.06
CA ASP A 252 -7.07 16.00 3.39
C ASP A 252 -5.58 16.35 3.28
N SER A 253 -5.17 17.42 3.96
CA SER A 253 -3.83 17.99 3.78
C SER A 253 -2.70 17.01 4.08
N ALA A 254 -2.86 16.12 5.06
CA ALA A 254 -1.88 15.10 5.39
C ALA A 254 -1.82 13.99 4.32
N ILE A 255 -2.97 13.65 3.71
CA ILE A 255 -3.04 12.69 2.59
C ILE A 255 -2.35 13.26 1.36
N LEU A 256 -2.63 14.54 1.00
CA LEU A 256 -1.96 15.20 -0.13
C LEU A 256 -0.44 15.29 0.08
N ALA A 257 0.01 15.61 1.30
CA ALA A 257 1.43 15.63 1.62
C ALA A 257 2.08 14.23 1.49
N LEU A 258 1.39 13.17 1.91
CA LEU A 258 1.87 11.79 1.72
C LEU A 258 1.96 11.43 0.23
N ILE A 259 0.96 11.81 -0.58
CA ILE A 259 0.97 11.58 -2.03
C ILE A 259 2.15 12.29 -2.68
N ASP A 260 2.39 13.56 -2.34
CA ASP A 260 3.52 14.33 -2.88
C ASP A 260 4.87 13.66 -2.55
N VAL A 261 5.01 13.12 -1.34
CA VAL A 261 6.23 12.39 -0.94
C VAL A 261 6.33 11.05 -1.67
N LEU A 262 5.25 10.26 -1.74
CA LEU A 262 5.21 8.99 -2.46
C LEU A 262 5.59 9.14 -3.94
N HIS A 263 5.20 10.25 -4.58
CA HIS A 263 5.50 10.55 -5.98
C HIS A 263 6.83 11.30 -6.19
N SER A 264 7.66 11.41 -5.17
CA SER A 264 8.96 12.07 -5.27
C SER A 264 10.01 11.20 -5.98
N ASP A 265 11.03 11.86 -6.56
CA ASP A 265 12.19 11.18 -7.14
C ASP A 265 12.92 10.32 -6.11
N THR A 266 12.94 10.74 -4.84
CA THR A 266 13.54 9.98 -3.73
C THR A 266 12.89 8.61 -3.58
N ILE A 267 11.57 8.54 -3.61
CA ILE A 267 10.82 7.28 -3.50
C ILE A 267 10.95 6.46 -4.79
N ARG A 268 10.89 7.11 -5.95
CA ARG A 268 11.13 6.43 -7.24
C ARG A 268 12.49 5.74 -7.28
N ASP A 269 13.53 6.45 -6.86
CA ASP A 269 14.89 5.91 -6.82
C ASP A 269 15.03 4.78 -5.80
N PHE A 270 14.41 4.91 -4.63
CA PHE A 270 14.36 3.84 -3.63
C PHE A 270 13.73 2.57 -4.20
N ILE A 271 12.55 2.67 -4.82
CA ILE A 271 11.85 1.53 -5.43
C ILE A 271 12.73 0.86 -6.50
N ASN A 272 13.26 1.63 -7.44
CA ASN A 272 14.07 1.12 -8.54
C ASN A 272 15.35 0.42 -8.05
N ASN A 273 16.00 0.96 -7.03
CA ASN A 273 17.26 0.41 -6.51
C ASN A 273 17.05 -0.79 -5.57
N THR A 274 15.87 -0.91 -4.94
CA THR A 274 15.62 -1.92 -3.90
C THR A 274 15.03 -3.21 -4.47
N TYR A 275 14.05 -3.11 -5.40
CA TYR A 275 13.23 -4.27 -5.76
C TYR A 275 13.58 -4.89 -7.12
N GLY A 276 14.53 -4.34 -7.88
CA GLY A 276 15.07 -4.97 -9.10
C GLY A 276 14.00 -5.34 -10.15
N GLY A 277 12.93 -4.55 -10.28
CA GLY A 277 11.84 -4.79 -11.23
C GLY A 277 10.64 -5.58 -10.67
N ALA A 278 10.71 -6.10 -9.44
CA ALA A 278 9.55 -6.70 -8.77
C ALA A 278 8.53 -5.66 -8.30
N VAL A 279 8.93 -4.39 -8.23
CA VAL A 279 8.08 -3.23 -7.93
C VAL A 279 8.45 -2.13 -8.92
N VAL A 280 7.47 -1.59 -9.61
CA VAL A 280 7.66 -0.61 -10.68
C VAL A 280 6.86 0.65 -10.37
N PRO A 281 7.49 1.84 -10.19
CA PRO A 281 6.76 3.10 -9.99
C PRO A 281 5.84 3.40 -11.17
N THR A 282 4.63 3.94 -10.87
CA THR A 282 3.60 4.28 -11.89
C THR A 282 3.34 5.79 -11.97
N PHE A 283 4.18 6.64 -11.40
CA PHE A 283 4.05 8.10 -11.34
C PHE A 283 5.23 8.83 -11.96
#